data_b5f73f960183a0e7feb6fb7a30c5e5b0
#
_entry.id   b5f73f960183a0e7feb6fb7a30c5e5b0
#
_cell.length_a   1.000
_cell.length_b   1.000
_cell.length_c   1.000
_cell.angle_alpha   90.00
_cell.angle_beta   90.00
_cell.angle_gamma   90.00
#
_symmetry.space_group_name_H-M   'P 1'
#
loop_
_entity.id
_entity.type
_entity.pdbx_description
1 polymer ?
#
loop_
_entity_poly.entity_id
_entity_poly.type
_entity_poly.pdbx_seq_one_letter_code
_entity_poly.pdbx_strand_id
1 'polypeptide(L)'
;YDILLVADEVICGFGRTGNMWGAQSFDVQPDMLTCAKALSSAYLPISAVMMAEHVYAPLRAQAEQLGIFGHGYTYSAHPVCAAVALRAQQLIQERDIIGHVRHLAPVFADRIGRLQAFDFIGHTRSIGLIGAVEFAADKITKCKFDPTVKIASQAVAIIQNHGVILRALPGDIIGFCPPLIITELELNDMFDRVEKAFVEVSELAAQHR
;
A
#
# COMPACT_ATOMS: atom_id res chain seq x y z
N TYR A 1 3.65 3.82 29.77
CA TYR A 1 2.49 2.93 29.57
C TYR A 1 2.98 1.69 28.86
N ASP A 2 2.65 0.51 29.35
CA ASP A 2 3.00 -0.78 28.72
C ASP A 2 2.01 -1.09 27.57
N ILE A 3 2.11 -0.32 26.49
CA ILE A 3 1.27 -0.44 25.30
C ILE A 3 2.10 -1.11 24.21
N LEU A 4 1.65 -2.28 23.73
CA LEU A 4 2.28 -2.97 22.62
C LEU A 4 1.95 -2.25 21.30
N LEU A 5 2.97 -2.03 20.48
CA LEU A 5 2.84 -1.47 19.15
C LEU A 5 2.84 -2.58 18.10
N VAL A 6 1.77 -2.65 17.32
CA VAL A 6 1.64 -3.59 16.20
C VAL A 6 1.71 -2.83 14.90
N ALA A 7 2.71 -3.13 14.05
CA ALA A 7 2.79 -2.60 12.70
C ALA A 7 2.06 -3.52 11.71
N ASP A 8 1.05 -3.00 11.03
CA ASP A 8 0.41 -3.67 9.90
C ASP A 8 1.21 -3.42 8.62
N GLU A 9 2.11 -4.32 8.30
CA GLU A 9 2.99 -4.28 7.13
C GLU A 9 2.42 -5.08 5.93
N VAL A 10 1.15 -5.43 5.97
CA VAL A 10 0.49 -6.20 4.91
C VAL A 10 0.58 -5.52 3.55
N ILE A 11 0.59 -4.18 3.50
CA ILE A 11 0.79 -3.40 2.26
C ILE A 11 2.21 -2.87 2.15
N CYS A 12 2.77 -2.33 3.25
CA CYS A 12 4.02 -1.60 3.23
C CYS A 12 5.26 -2.50 3.21
N GLY A 13 5.14 -3.74 3.70
CA GLY A 13 6.24 -4.70 3.75
C GLY A 13 6.79 -5.11 2.37
N PHE A 14 8.01 -5.62 2.40
CA PHE A 14 8.72 -6.19 1.25
C PHE A 14 9.03 -5.18 0.13
N GLY A 15 9.34 -3.94 0.50
CA GLY A 15 9.93 -2.97 -0.43
C GLY A 15 9.03 -1.82 -0.85
N ARG A 16 7.73 -1.83 -0.54
CA ARG A 16 6.75 -0.85 -1.02
C ARG A 16 7.13 0.61 -0.74
N THR A 17 7.73 0.87 0.43
CA THR A 17 8.15 2.21 0.88
C THR A 17 9.62 2.54 0.54
N GLY A 18 10.32 1.64 -0.17
CA GLY A 18 11.76 1.76 -0.42
C GLY A 18 12.64 1.14 0.69
N ASN A 19 12.03 0.54 1.71
CA ASN A 19 12.68 -0.26 2.73
C ASN A 19 12.00 -1.62 2.82
N MET A 20 12.64 -2.63 3.44
CA MET A 20 12.01 -3.95 3.63
C MET A 20 10.67 -3.82 4.35
N TRP A 21 10.59 -2.95 5.36
CA TRP A 21 9.42 -2.68 6.16
C TRP A 21 9.07 -1.20 6.16
N GLY A 22 7.78 -0.87 6.15
CA GLY A 22 7.31 0.51 6.26
C GLY A 22 7.74 1.14 7.58
N ALA A 23 7.75 0.39 8.68
CA ALA A 23 8.23 0.83 9.98
C ALA A 23 9.65 1.42 9.92
N GLN A 24 10.54 0.86 9.09
CA GLN A 24 11.90 1.39 8.88
C GLN A 24 11.91 2.77 8.23
N SER A 25 10.90 3.08 7.40
CA SER A 25 10.80 4.39 6.74
C SER A 25 10.43 5.52 7.69
N PHE A 26 9.93 5.18 8.88
CA PHE A 26 9.51 6.13 9.92
C PHE A 26 10.30 6.00 11.22
N ASP A 27 11.39 5.22 11.19
CA ASP A 27 12.22 4.91 12.37
C ASP A 27 11.38 4.40 13.56
N VAL A 28 10.41 3.53 13.26
CA VAL A 28 9.54 2.90 14.25
C VAL A 28 9.98 1.46 14.48
N GLN A 29 10.11 1.07 15.74
CA GLN A 29 10.39 -0.31 16.13
C GLN A 29 9.14 -0.91 16.79
N PRO A 30 8.35 -1.73 16.08
CA PRO A 30 7.16 -2.35 16.63
C PRO A 30 7.49 -3.56 17.51
N ASP A 31 6.60 -3.87 18.46
CA ASP A 31 6.65 -5.11 19.25
C ASP A 31 6.17 -6.33 18.45
N MET A 32 5.24 -6.09 17.54
CA MET A 32 4.73 -7.09 16.60
C MET A 32 4.56 -6.50 15.20
N LEU A 33 4.62 -7.38 14.21
CA LEU A 33 4.47 -7.01 12.81
C LEU A 33 3.65 -8.06 12.09
N THR A 34 2.62 -7.62 11.34
CA THR A 34 1.83 -8.49 10.47
C THR A 34 2.25 -8.31 9.01
N CYS A 35 2.37 -9.40 8.25
CA CYS A 35 2.72 -9.32 6.83
C CYS A 35 1.98 -10.38 6.00
N ALA A 36 1.76 -10.06 4.72
CA ALA A 36 1.11 -10.91 3.74
C ALA A 36 1.45 -10.41 2.32
N LYS A 37 0.54 -10.50 1.37
CA LYS A 37 0.63 -9.96 0.00
C LYS A 37 1.98 -10.18 -0.69
N ALA A 38 2.90 -9.19 -0.62
CA ALA A 38 4.22 -9.28 -1.23
C ALA A 38 5.11 -10.36 -0.59
N LEU A 39 4.74 -10.92 0.56
CA LEU A 39 5.40 -12.09 1.15
C LEU A 39 5.50 -13.25 0.13
N SER A 40 4.45 -13.50 -0.64
CA SER A 40 4.43 -14.48 -1.73
C SER A 40 4.18 -13.86 -3.11
N SER A 41 4.19 -12.52 -3.21
CA SER A 41 3.74 -11.78 -4.40
C SER A 41 2.35 -12.20 -4.88
N ALA A 42 1.48 -12.60 -3.95
CA ALA A 42 0.11 -13.08 -4.17
C ALA A 42 -0.01 -14.36 -5.03
N TYR A 43 1.06 -15.09 -5.28
CA TYR A 43 1.01 -16.36 -6.00
C TYR A 43 0.28 -17.45 -5.22
N LEU A 44 0.49 -17.51 -3.90
CA LEU A 44 -0.24 -18.42 -2.99
C LEU A 44 -0.60 -17.68 -1.69
N PRO A 45 -1.71 -18.08 -1.02
CA PRO A 45 -2.16 -17.44 0.21
C PRO A 45 -1.21 -17.80 1.36
N ILE A 46 -0.59 -16.79 1.93
CA ILE A 46 0.26 -16.89 3.12
C ILE A 46 0.28 -15.55 3.83
N SER A 47 0.31 -15.60 5.15
CA SER A 47 0.57 -14.44 6.01
C SER A 47 1.42 -14.87 7.20
N ALA A 48 2.00 -13.91 7.88
CA ALA A 48 2.78 -14.16 9.08
C ALA A 48 2.59 -13.03 10.10
N VAL A 49 2.78 -13.39 11.36
CA VAL A 49 2.95 -12.45 12.47
C VAL A 49 4.34 -12.67 13.04
N MET A 50 5.12 -11.62 13.11
CA MET A 50 6.41 -11.61 13.80
C MET A 50 6.25 -10.90 15.14
N MET A 51 6.97 -11.34 16.15
CA MET A 51 6.92 -10.77 17.50
C MET A 51 8.34 -10.58 18.04
N ALA A 52 8.52 -9.51 18.80
CA ALA A 52 9.74 -9.32 19.58
C ALA A 52 9.83 -10.34 20.71
N GLU A 53 11.04 -10.61 21.18
CA GLU A 53 11.30 -11.65 22.20
C GLU A 53 10.50 -11.42 23.50
N HIS A 54 10.36 -10.19 23.96
CA HIS A 54 9.60 -9.89 25.18
C HIS A 54 8.10 -10.21 25.07
N VAL A 55 7.53 -10.25 23.85
CA VAL A 55 6.15 -10.70 23.59
C VAL A 55 6.11 -12.23 23.45
N TYR A 56 7.10 -12.81 22.80
CA TYR A 56 7.17 -14.25 22.53
C TYR A 56 7.51 -15.10 23.76
N ALA A 57 8.46 -14.65 24.59
CA ALA A 57 8.95 -15.42 25.72
C ALA A 57 7.86 -15.85 26.72
N PRO A 58 6.90 -14.98 27.15
CA PRO A 58 5.79 -15.39 27.99
C PRO A 58 4.87 -16.42 27.32
N LEU A 59 4.62 -16.29 26.01
CA LEU A 59 3.79 -17.25 25.26
C LEU A 59 4.45 -18.63 25.21
N ARG A 60 5.75 -18.65 24.98
CA ARG A 60 6.55 -19.89 24.98
C ARG A 60 6.53 -20.56 26.35
N ALA A 61 6.80 -19.80 27.41
CA ALA A 61 6.78 -20.33 28.77
C ALA A 61 5.42 -20.92 29.15
N GLN A 62 4.33 -20.27 28.77
CA GLN A 62 2.97 -20.80 28.99
C GLN A 62 2.73 -22.07 28.16
N ALA A 63 3.13 -22.09 26.89
CA ALA A 63 2.98 -23.26 26.03
C ALA A 63 3.77 -24.48 26.57
N GLU A 64 4.95 -24.27 27.12
CA GLU A 64 5.75 -25.32 27.80
C GLU A 64 5.03 -25.89 29.03
N GLN A 65 4.39 -25.04 29.85
CA GLN A 65 3.63 -25.46 31.01
C GLN A 65 2.37 -26.27 30.64
N LEU A 66 1.70 -25.85 29.57
CA LEU A 66 0.47 -26.47 29.09
C LEU A 66 0.71 -27.70 28.22
N GLY A 67 1.94 -27.90 27.74
CA GLY A 67 2.31 -28.95 26.78
C GLY A 67 1.77 -28.70 25.35
N ILE A 68 1.20 -27.53 25.10
CA ILE A 68 0.62 -27.15 23.79
C ILE A 68 0.69 -25.65 23.58
N PHE A 69 0.98 -25.24 22.33
CA PHE A 69 0.73 -23.89 21.86
C PHE A 69 -0.67 -23.80 21.27
N GLY A 70 -1.61 -23.22 22.02
CA GLY A 70 -3.06 -23.22 21.73
C GLY A 70 -3.49 -22.30 20.58
N HIS A 71 -2.64 -22.06 19.59
CA HIS A 71 -2.94 -21.24 18.42
C HIS A 71 -2.44 -21.90 17.13
N GLY A 72 -3.28 -21.86 16.09
CA GLY A 72 -2.96 -22.37 14.76
C GLY A 72 -4.21 -22.62 13.92
N TYR A 73 -4.00 -22.72 12.64
CA TYR A 73 -5.02 -23.10 11.65
C TYR A 73 -4.57 -24.38 10.95
N THR A 74 -5.52 -25.16 10.42
CA THR A 74 -5.23 -26.44 9.76
C THR A 74 -4.18 -26.31 8.64
N TYR A 75 -4.19 -25.20 7.90
CA TYR A 75 -3.24 -24.94 6.82
C TYR A 75 -2.07 -24.04 7.22
N SER A 76 -1.85 -23.77 8.51
CA SER A 76 -0.66 -23.03 8.96
C SER A 76 0.61 -23.74 8.51
N ALA A 77 1.61 -22.96 8.09
CA ALA A 77 2.89 -23.44 7.60
C ALA A 77 2.78 -24.43 6.40
N HIS A 78 1.76 -24.29 5.55
CA HIS A 78 1.61 -25.14 4.36
C HIS A 78 2.89 -25.11 3.52
N PRO A 79 3.56 -26.26 3.28
CA PRO A 79 4.91 -26.27 2.73
C PRO A 79 5.02 -25.69 1.32
N VAL A 80 4.00 -25.85 0.48
CA VAL A 80 4.00 -25.26 -0.87
C VAL A 80 3.88 -23.74 -0.80
N CYS A 81 3.01 -23.20 0.06
CA CYS A 81 2.89 -21.75 0.25
C CYS A 81 4.18 -21.15 0.82
N ALA A 82 4.82 -21.84 1.78
CA ALA A 82 6.08 -21.42 2.36
C ALA A 82 7.23 -21.43 1.33
N ALA A 83 7.30 -22.45 0.48
CA ALA A 83 8.30 -22.53 -0.59
C ALA A 83 8.15 -21.40 -1.63
N VAL A 84 6.91 -21.09 -2.02
CA VAL A 84 6.62 -19.96 -2.92
C VAL A 84 6.98 -18.62 -2.27
N ALA A 85 6.63 -18.43 -1.00
CA ALA A 85 7.01 -17.22 -0.26
C ALA A 85 8.54 -17.07 -0.18
N LEU A 86 9.25 -18.15 0.16
CA LEU A 86 10.71 -18.14 0.19
C LEU A 86 11.29 -17.74 -1.18
N ARG A 87 10.79 -18.32 -2.26
CA ARG A 87 11.26 -17.97 -3.60
C ARG A 87 10.95 -16.52 -3.99
N ALA A 88 9.79 -16.02 -3.61
CA ALA A 88 9.43 -14.62 -3.83
C ALA A 88 10.41 -13.67 -3.11
N GLN A 89 10.78 -13.98 -1.86
CA GLN A 89 11.73 -13.17 -1.12
C GLN A 89 13.15 -13.24 -1.70
N GLN A 90 13.58 -14.40 -2.18
CA GLN A 90 14.85 -14.52 -2.89
C GLN A 90 14.87 -13.65 -4.16
N LEU A 91 13.80 -13.63 -4.93
CA LEU A 91 13.68 -12.79 -6.13
C LEU A 91 13.72 -11.29 -5.81
N ILE A 92 13.13 -10.86 -4.69
CA ILE A 92 13.21 -9.46 -4.23
C ILE A 92 14.68 -9.07 -3.98
N GLN A 93 15.46 -9.96 -3.39
CA GLN A 93 16.90 -9.73 -3.13
C GLN A 93 17.73 -9.84 -4.41
N GLU A 94 17.60 -10.93 -5.18
CA GLU A 94 18.35 -11.20 -6.41
C GLU A 94 18.21 -10.09 -7.47
N ARG A 95 17.04 -9.48 -7.54
CA ARG A 95 16.70 -8.42 -8.50
C ARG A 95 16.81 -7.01 -7.93
N ASP A 96 17.27 -6.88 -6.69
CA ASP A 96 17.34 -5.59 -5.98
C ASP A 96 16.06 -4.75 -6.12
N ILE A 97 14.90 -5.38 -5.89
CA ILE A 97 13.61 -4.71 -6.05
C ILE A 97 13.48 -3.48 -5.11
N ILE A 98 14.07 -3.55 -3.92
CA ILE A 98 14.05 -2.42 -2.98
C ILE A 98 14.87 -1.24 -3.52
N GLY A 99 16.04 -1.50 -4.10
CA GLY A 99 16.85 -0.48 -4.77
C GLY A 99 16.12 0.12 -5.96
N HIS A 100 15.44 -0.71 -6.77
CA HIS A 100 14.60 -0.26 -7.87
C HIS A 100 13.46 0.67 -7.41
N VAL A 101 12.76 0.32 -6.32
CA VAL A 101 11.72 1.19 -5.73
C VAL A 101 12.30 2.52 -5.27
N ARG A 102 13.46 2.51 -4.61
CA ARG A 102 14.16 3.75 -4.21
C ARG A 102 14.51 4.63 -5.40
N HIS A 103 14.93 4.02 -6.51
CA HIS A 103 15.24 4.74 -7.74
C HIS A 103 14.01 5.41 -8.35
N LEU A 104 12.87 4.73 -8.39
CA LEU A 104 11.63 5.26 -8.97
C LEU A 104 10.82 6.16 -8.02
N ALA A 105 11.06 6.11 -6.72
CA ALA A 105 10.30 6.87 -5.73
C ALA A 105 10.27 8.38 -6.00
N PRO A 106 11.36 9.06 -6.39
CA PRO A 106 11.32 10.49 -6.75
C PRO A 106 10.45 10.78 -7.98
N VAL A 107 10.51 9.93 -9.01
CA VAL A 107 9.66 10.07 -10.20
C VAL A 107 8.20 9.91 -9.83
N PHE A 108 7.87 8.89 -9.04
CA PHE A 108 6.52 8.67 -8.54
C PHE A 108 6.01 9.85 -7.71
N ALA A 109 6.83 10.38 -6.81
CA ALA A 109 6.47 11.52 -5.96
C ALA A 109 6.22 12.80 -6.79
N ASP A 110 7.04 13.06 -7.80
CA ASP A 110 6.86 14.18 -8.72
C ASP A 110 5.54 14.04 -9.49
N ARG A 111 5.31 12.88 -10.12
CA ARG A 111 4.11 12.63 -10.92
C ARG A 111 2.82 12.73 -10.10
N ILE A 112 2.77 12.11 -8.92
CA ILE A 112 1.60 12.21 -8.05
C ILE A 112 1.40 13.63 -7.52
N GLY A 113 2.50 14.34 -7.25
CA GLY A 113 2.50 15.74 -6.83
C GLY A 113 1.89 16.68 -7.87
N ARG A 114 2.15 16.44 -9.17
CA ARG A 114 1.56 17.23 -10.28
C ARG A 114 0.04 17.15 -10.31
N LEU A 115 -0.56 16.05 -9.86
CA LEU A 115 -2.01 15.92 -9.79
C LEU A 115 -2.66 16.95 -8.85
N GLN A 116 -1.89 17.55 -7.94
CA GLN A 116 -2.34 18.68 -7.10
C GLN A 116 -2.78 19.90 -7.91
N ALA A 117 -2.40 20.01 -9.19
CA ALA A 117 -2.83 21.11 -10.07
C ALA A 117 -4.33 21.09 -10.37
N PHE A 118 -4.96 19.91 -10.32
CA PHE A 118 -6.40 19.80 -10.53
C PHE A 118 -7.17 20.39 -9.36
N ASP A 119 -8.22 21.19 -9.67
CA ASP A 119 -8.98 21.95 -8.67
C ASP A 119 -9.76 21.09 -7.67
N PHE A 120 -10.08 19.86 -8.06
CA PHE A 120 -10.77 18.89 -7.21
C PHE A 120 -9.82 18.01 -6.36
N ILE A 121 -8.51 18.23 -6.45
CA ILE A 121 -7.52 17.53 -5.63
C ILE A 121 -7.15 18.40 -4.44
N GLY A 122 -7.61 18.01 -3.25
CA GLY A 122 -7.32 18.69 -1.99
C GLY A 122 -5.94 18.37 -1.43
N HIS A 123 -5.46 17.12 -1.60
CA HIS A 123 -4.16 16.71 -1.09
C HIS A 123 -3.57 15.52 -1.88
N THR A 124 -2.25 15.50 -1.99
CA THR A 124 -1.48 14.37 -2.54
C THR A 124 -0.42 13.94 -1.55
N ARG A 125 -0.12 12.65 -1.48
CA ARG A 125 0.95 12.10 -0.64
C ARG A 125 1.52 10.82 -1.23
N SER A 126 2.80 10.56 -0.98
CA SER A 126 3.47 9.33 -1.41
C SER A 126 4.69 9.00 -0.58
N ILE A 127 5.06 7.74 -0.57
CA ILE A 127 6.32 7.22 -0.07
C ILE A 127 6.69 5.96 -0.85
N GLY A 128 7.92 5.86 -1.35
CA GLY A 128 8.29 4.76 -2.25
C GLY A 128 7.36 4.71 -3.46
N LEU A 129 6.76 3.54 -3.72
CA LEU A 129 5.78 3.32 -4.78
C LEU A 129 4.36 3.10 -4.21
N ILE A 130 4.01 3.82 -3.17
CA ILE A 130 2.63 3.94 -2.68
C ILE A 130 2.28 5.40 -2.54
N GLY A 131 1.07 5.78 -2.94
CA GLY A 131 0.60 7.15 -2.84
C GLY A 131 -0.91 7.24 -2.88
N ALA A 132 -1.41 8.43 -2.61
CA ALA A 132 -2.83 8.71 -2.65
C ALA A 132 -3.09 10.16 -3.06
N VAL A 133 -4.24 10.37 -3.68
CA VAL A 133 -4.85 11.68 -3.90
C VAL A 133 -6.17 11.74 -3.17
N GLU A 134 -6.42 12.84 -2.46
CA GLU A 134 -7.70 13.12 -1.79
C GLU A 134 -8.47 14.15 -2.57
N PHE A 135 -9.73 13.89 -2.80
CA PHE A 135 -10.63 14.81 -3.49
C PHE A 135 -11.22 15.82 -2.51
N ALA A 136 -11.41 17.04 -2.98
CA ALA A 136 -12.09 18.11 -2.26
C ALA A 136 -12.98 18.91 -3.21
N ALA A 137 -14.18 19.24 -2.77
CA ALA A 137 -15.07 20.13 -3.49
C ALA A 137 -14.51 21.56 -3.52
N ASP A 138 -13.86 21.96 -2.43
CA ASP A 138 -13.09 23.21 -2.33
C ASP A 138 -11.79 22.93 -1.57
N LYS A 139 -10.65 23.05 -2.27
CA LYS A 139 -9.34 22.78 -1.71
C LYS A 139 -8.81 23.89 -0.79
N ILE A 140 -9.37 25.09 -0.85
CA ILE A 140 -8.98 26.22 0.01
C ILE A 140 -9.56 26.00 1.41
N THR A 141 -10.88 25.76 1.47
CA THR A 141 -11.59 25.48 2.73
C THR A 141 -11.47 24.04 3.18
N LYS A 142 -10.91 23.15 2.33
CA LYS A 142 -10.85 21.69 2.52
C LYS A 142 -12.23 21.03 2.63
N CYS A 143 -13.25 21.67 2.08
CA CYS A 143 -14.60 21.12 2.03
C CYS A 143 -14.58 19.84 1.16
N LYS A 144 -15.18 18.77 1.67
CA LYS A 144 -15.33 17.50 0.95
C LYS A 144 -16.58 17.53 0.07
N PHE A 145 -16.61 16.66 -0.93
CA PHE A 145 -17.83 16.39 -1.68
C PHE A 145 -18.88 15.72 -0.78
N ASP A 146 -20.16 15.83 -1.16
CA ASP A 146 -21.22 15.06 -0.52
C ASP A 146 -20.88 13.56 -0.64
N PRO A 147 -20.83 12.80 0.47
CA PRO A 147 -20.47 11.38 0.46
C PRO A 147 -21.39 10.51 -0.44
N THR A 148 -22.62 10.97 -0.72
CA THR A 148 -23.55 10.25 -1.60
C THR A 148 -23.12 10.27 -3.05
N VAL A 149 -22.33 11.25 -3.47
CA VAL A 149 -21.76 11.38 -4.82
C VAL A 149 -20.75 10.28 -5.10
N LYS A 150 -19.97 9.86 -4.08
CA LYS A 150 -18.89 8.87 -4.23
C LYS A 150 -17.93 9.23 -5.37
N ILE A 151 -17.48 10.48 -5.39
CA ILE A 151 -16.72 11.07 -6.50
C ILE A 151 -15.46 10.24 -6.86
N ALA A 152 -14.74 9.73 -5.88
CA ALA A 152 -13.55 8.90 -6.14
C ALA A 152 -13.90 7.58 -6.85
N SER A 153 -15.06 6.98 -6.55
CA SER A 153 -15.50 5.75 -7.23
C SER A 153 -15.88 6.02 -8.70
N GLN A 154 -16.53 7.14 -8.98
CA GLN A 154 -16.83 7.55 -10.34
C GLN A 154 -15.55 7.89 -11.11
N ALA A 155 -14.61 8.61 -10.48
CA ALA A 155 -13.33 8.95 -11.07
C ALA A 155 -12.52 7.68 -11.42
N VAL A 156 -12.50 6.65 -10.55
CA VAL A 156 -11.82 5.37 -10.85
C VAL A 156 -12.43 4.69 -12.08
N ALA A 157 -13.75 4.75 -12.28
CA ALA A 157 -14.39 4.19 -13.47
C ALA A 157 -13.95 4.96 -14.75
N ILE A 158 -13.85 6.28 -14.70
CA ILE A 158 -13.31 7.10 -15.80
C ILE A 158 -11.85 6.73 -16.07
N ILE A 159 -11.00 6.66 -15.04
CA ILE A 159 -9.59 6.28 -15.17
C ILE A 159 -9.44 4.89 -15.79
N GLN A 160 -10.33 3.95 -15.45
CA GLN A 160 -10.31 2.61 -16.03
C GLN A 160 -10.59 2.62 -17.55
N ASN A 161 -11.44 3.52 -18.03
CA ASN A 161 -11.67 3.71 -19.47
C ASN A 161 -10.42 4.22 -20.20
N HIS A 162 -9.52 4.91 -19.47
CA HIS A 162 -8.20 5.31 -19.97
C HIS A 162 -7.13 4.21 -19.81
N GLY A 163 -7.51 3.00 -19.38
CA GLY A 163 -6.64 1.82 -19.32
C GLY A 163 -5.80 1.71 -18.06
N VAL A 164 -6.16 2.42 -16.97
CA VAL A 164 -5.48 2.31 -15.67
C VAL A 164 -6.44 1.82 -14.60
N ILE A 165 -6.09 0.76 -13.88
CA ILE A 165 -6.87 0.23 -12.77
C ILE A 165 -6.32 0.80 -11.47
N LEU A 166 -7.11 1.63 -10.80
CA LEU A 166 -6.83 2.19 -9.48
C LEU A 166 -7.92 1.79 -8.49
N ARG A 167 -7.74 2.17 -7.23
CA ARG A 167 -8.68 1.82 -6.16
C ARG A 167 -9.21 3.09 -5.48
N ALA A 168 -10.54 3.23 -5.47
CA ALA A 168 -11.20 4.17 -4.58
C ALA A 168 -11.16 3.65 -3.14
N LEU A 169 -10.87 4.54 -2.22
CA LEU A 169 -10.81 4.30 -0.77
C LEU A 169 -11.84 5.19 -0.06
N PRO A 170 -12.27 4.83 1.17
CA PRO A 170 -13.15 5.68 1.96
C PRO A 170 -12.63 7.12 2.10
N GLY A 171 -13.55 8.10 2.07
CA GLY A 171 -13.21 9.52 2.21
C GLY A 171 -12.81 10.20 0.91
N ASP A 172 -13.26 9.65 -0.24
CA ASP A 172 -12.96 10.15 -1.58
C ASP A 172 -11.47 10.24 -1.88
N ILE A 173 -10.79 9.13 -1.63
CA ILE A 173 -9.36 8.96 -1.87
C ILE A 173 -9.16 7.97 -3.01
N ILE A 174 -8.21 8.22 -3.89
CA ILE A 174 -7.70 7.23 -4.84
C ILE A 174 -6.29 6.81 -4.43
N GLY A 175 -6.12 5.49 -4.23
CA GLY A 175 -4.84 4.89 -3.91
C GLY A 175 -4.07 4.44 -5.16
N PHE A 176 -2.78 4.75 -5.19
CA PHE A 176 -1.81 4.35 -6.20
C PHE A 176 -0.85 3.33 -5.60
N CYS A 177 -0.76 2.16 -6.19
CA CYS A 177 0.06 1.05 -5.69
C CYS A 177 0.53 0.19 -6.88
N PRO A 178 1.36 0.75 -7.78
CA PRO A 178 1.80 0.03 -8.98
C PRO A 178 2.63 -1.21 -8.61
N PRO A 179 2.83 -2.17 -9.55
CA PRO A 179 3.76 -3.27 -9.33
C PRO A 179 5.15 -2.76 -8.96
N LEU A 180 5.84 -3.44 -8.02
CA LEU A 180 7.20 -3.03 -7.59
C LEU A 180 8.24 -3.11 -8.71
N ILE A 181 7.93 -3.86 -9.77
CA ILE A 181 8.79 -4.04 -10.96
C ILE A 181 8.43 -3.11 -12.12
N ILE A 182 7.52 -2.15 -11.91
CA ILE A 182 7.12 -1.19 -12.94
C ILE A 182 8.36 -0.44 -13.44
N THR A 183 8.49 -0.28 -14.75
CA THR A 183 9.55 0.54 -15.33
C THR A 183 9.20 2.04 -15.25
N GLU A 184 10.20 2.90 -15.36
CA GLU A 184 9.96 4.35 -15.39
C GLU A 184 9.07 4.76 -16.56
N LEU A 185 9.22 4.09 -17.72
CA LEU A 185 8.39 4.33 -18.89
C LEU A 185 6.92 4.00 -18.63
N GLU A 186 6.66 2.81 -18.04
CA GLU A 186 5.30 2.39 -17.69
C GLU A 186 4.70 3.27 -16.58
N LEU A 187 5.52 3.70 -15.63
CA LEU A 187 5.10 4.62 -14.57
C LEU A 187 4.64 5.96 -15.15
N ASN A 188 5.42 6.52 -16.08
CA ASN A 188 5.06 7.75 -16.77
C ASN A 188 3.80 7.58 -17.63
N ASP A 189 3.69 6.51 -18.43
CA ASP A 189 2.47 6.20 -19.21
C ASP A 189 1.23 6.07 -18.32
N MET A 190 1.35 5.40 -17.17
CA MET A 190 0.28 5.31 -16.19
C MET A 190 -0.22 6.70 -15.75
N PHE A 191 0.69 7.60 -15.38
CA PHE A 191 0.32 8.95 -14.95
C PHE A 191 -0.21 9.80 -16.10
N ASP A 192 0.33 9.70 -17.30
CA ASP A 192 -0.17 10.41 -18.49
C ASP A 192 -1.63 10.05 -18.79
N ARG A 193 -1.99 8.77 -18.62
CA ARG A 193 -3.37 8.30 -18.75
C ARG A 193 -4.27 8.82 -17.62
N VAL A 194 -3.77 8.85 -16.39
CA VAL A 194 -4.50 9.40 -15.23
C VAL A 194 -4.74 10.90 -15.42
N GLU A 195 -3.74 11.66 -15.86
CA GLU A 195 -3.89 13.10 -16.13
C GLU A 195 -4.95 13.36 -17.22
N LYS A 196 -4.96 12.58 -18.30
CA LYS A 196 -6.01 12.63 -19.32
C LYS A 196 -7.39 12.34 -18.76
N ALA A 197 -7.51 11.30 -17.94
CA ALA A 197 -8.78 10.96 -17.28
C ALA A 197 -9.24 12.07 -16.33
N PHE A 198 -8.30 12.73 -15.63
CA PHE A 198 -8.62 13.82 -14.70
C PHE A 198 -9.19 15.07 -15.38
N VAL A 199 -8.97 15.25 -16.68
CA VAL A 199 -9.68 16.29 -17.44
C VAL A 199 -11.19 16.01 -17.45
N GLU A 200 -11.60 14.76 -17.71
CA GLU A 200 -13.01 14.35 -17.65
C GLU A 200 -13.57 14.39 -16.22
N VAL A 201 -12.76 13.97 -15.25
CA VAL A 201 -13.11 14.04 -13.82
C VAL A 201 -13.33 15.50 -13.37
N SER A 202 -12.65 16.48 -13.98
CA SER A 202 -12.86 17.89 -13.67
C SER A 202 -14.30 18.35 -14.00
N GLU A 203 -14.87 17.87 -15.11
CA GLU A 203 -16.25 18.16 -15.49
C GLU A 203 -17.23 17.54 -14.49
N LEU A 204 -17.00 16.27 -14.12
CA LEU A 204 -17.78 15.59 -13.10
C LEU A 204 -17.70 16.31 -11.74
N ALA A 205 -16.52 16.70 -11.31
CA ALA A 205 -16.30 17.39 -10.04
C ALA A 205 -17.01 18.77 -10.02
N ALA A 206 -16.99 19.48 -11.14
CA ALA A 206 -17.66 20.80 -11.27
C ALA A 206 -19.19 20.71 -11.10
N GLN A 207 -19.81 19.58 -11.47
CA GLN A 207 -21.25 19.35 -11.31
C GLN A 207 -21.70 19.10 -9.86
N HIS A 208 -20.75 18.80 -8.97
CA HIS A 208 -21.00 18.38 -7.59
C HIS A 208 -20.36 19.29 -6.53
N ARG A 209 -19.89 20.47 -6.95
CA ARG A 209 -19.34 21.52 -6.05
C ARG A 209 -20.42 22.37 -5.41
#